data_3a9e1893fa54190e5138dd260902c22a
#
_entry.id   3a9e1893fa54190e5138dd260902c22a
#
_cell.length_a   1.000
_cell.length_b   1.000
_cell.length_c   1.000
_cell.angle_alpha   90.00
_cell.angle_beta   90.00
_cell.angle_gamma   90.00
#
_symmetry.space_group_name_H-M   'P 1'
#
loop_
_entity.id
_entity.type
_entity.pdbx_description
1 polymer ?
#
loop_
_entity_poly.entity_id
_entity_poly.type
_entity_poly.pdbx_seq_one_letter_code
_entity_poly.pdbx_strand_id
1 'polypeptide(L)'
;MTLTTETTHLTDVPARGLTPGLAAALATVSVRGDGCQATVAGRSLSAESPRDLRGRLTNALYEELHAGRDSAARDTDTPPRRSLRDPELERRLAAAVPHDRTPVRGRLIDVLRRPDGDQLIVRLPEVTARVPADRLLGPGVPEPGEPVDLSLEAARPALSPGFFYVMGSRALPRPTGSVRRIFVHAADADSAVTLWGATLAALERAEARYHAKVLSDPQDFPRRDGIVVYLHGDHVPGEEAVVRAVAPLPGKGAETSVFTERLAPGIAASWDPEDPRPGQDGMSFGQHRAFALATALIDHALAPEGDGTTREEHVVRCFREAGIDPRRPDRNLTSPTDRTHSGS
;
A
#
# COMPACT_ATOMS: atom_id res chain seq x y z
N MET A 1 -2.85 7.41 65.08
CA MET A 1 -3.73 6.92 64.01
C MET A 1 -3.05 7.24 62.70
N THR A 2 -2.22 6.31 62.23
CA THR A 2 -1.27 6.52 61.14
C THR A 2 -1.90 5.93 59.89
N LEU A 3 -2.19 6.78 58.90
CA LEU A 3 -2.70 6.36 57.59
C LEU A 3 -1.53 5.96 56.71
N THR A 4 -1.45 4.66 56.46
CA THR A 4 -0.49 4.07 55.52
C THR A 4 -1.06 4.21 54.12
N THR A 5 -0.39 5.01 53.27
CA THR A 5 -0.72 5.16 51.86
C THR A 5 -0.13 3.96 51.11
N GLU A 6 -0.95 3.02 50.67
CA GLU A 6 -0.55 1.96 49.76
C GLU A 6 -0.29 2.56 48.35
N THR A 7 0.97 2.62 47.97
CA THR A 7 1.40 2.90 46.61
C THR A 7 1.20 1.63 45.77
N THR A 8 0.16 1.62 44.96
CA THR A 8 -0.08 0.57 43.97
C THR A 8 1.03 0.64 42.92
N HIS A 9 1.99 -0.27 43.00
CA HIS A 9 2.95 -0.54 41.94
C HIS A 9 2.18 -1.08 40.71
N LEU A 10 2.01 -0.25 39.72
CA LEU A 10 1.73 -0.70 38.36
C LEU A 10 2.89 -1.58 37.93
N THR A 11 2.67 -2.89 37.96
CA THR A 11 3.58 -3.88 37.40
C THR A 11 3.77 -3.56 35.92
N ASP A 12 4.95 -3.06 35.61
CA ASP A 12 5.48 -2.87 34.28
C ASP A 12 5.58 -4.26 33.62
N VAL A 13 4.52 -4.65 32.91
CA VAL A 13 4.55 -5.83 32.03
C VAL A 13 5.48 -5.47 30.89
N PRO A 14 6.63 -6.14 30.71
CA PRO A 14 7.53 -5.84 29.63
C PRO A 14 6.77 -6.04 28.33
N ALA A 15 6.55 -4.95 27.59
CA ALA A 15 5.89 -4.94 26.30
C ALA A 15 6.65 -5.87 25.35
N ARG A 16 6.20 -7.11 25.21
CA ARG A 16 6.64 -8.03 24.15
C ARG A 16 6.42 -7.29 22.83
N GLY A 17 7.51 -7.13 22.06
CA GLY A 17 7.67 -6.09 21.03
C GLY A 17 6.81 -6.14 19.78
N LEU A 18 5.73 -6.94 19.71
CA LEU A 18 4.85 -7.06 18.54
C LEU A 18 3.41 -6.71 18.88
N THR A 19 2.62 -6.29 17.87
CA THR A 19 1.17 -6.09 18.05
C THR A 19 0.46 -7.42 18.34
N PRO A 20 -0.65 -7.43 19.11
CA PRO A 20 -1.41 -8.65 19.36
C PRO A 20 -1.87 -9.37 18.08
N GLY A 21 -2.28 -8.62 17.05
CA GLY A 21 -2.69 -9.18 15.76
C GLY A 21 -1.53 -9.88 15.03
N LEU A 22 -0.33 -9.28 15.04
CA LEU A 22 0.85 -9.91 14.45
C LEU A 22 1.32 -11.14 15.26
N ALA A 23 1.28 -11.07 16.55
CA ALA A 23 1.61 -12.21 17.42
C ALA A 23 0.65 -13.40 17.18
N ALA A 24 -0.65 -13.14 17.07
CA ALA A 24 -1.64 -14.15 16.73
C ALA A 24 -1.41 -14.75 15.32
N ALA A 25 -1.10 -13.91 14.35
CA ALA A 25 -0.78 -14.37 12.98
C ALA A 25 0.48 -15.26 12.95
N LEU A 26 1.49 -14.94 13.76
CA LEU A 26 2.68 -15.79 13.87
C LEU A 26 2.37 -17.20 14.38
N ALA A 27 1.35 -17.38 15.21
CA ALA A 27 0.97 -18.71 15.71
C ALA A 27 0.48 -19.65 14.59
N THR A 28 0.03 -19.11 13.46
CA THR A 28 -0.45 -19.89 12.30
C THR A 28 0.66 -20.18 11.27
N VAL A 29 1.90 -19.75 11.53
CA VAL A 29 3.04 -19.92 10.61
C VAL A 29 4.13 -20.74 11.31
N SER A 30 4.68 -21.71 10.58
CA SER A 30 5.86 -22.47 11.01
C SER A 30 6.86 -22.61 9.87
N VAL A 31 8.15 -22.63 10.20
CA VAL A 31 9.26 -22.92 9.26
C VAL A 31 10.08 -24.05 9.89
N ARG A 32 10.46 -25.06 9.08
CA ARG A 32 11.31 -26.16 9.55
C ARG A 32 12.76 -25.71 9.70
N GLY A 33 13.50 -26.41 10.54
CA GLY A 33 14.90 -26.10 10.86
C GLY A 33 15.88 -26.16 9.68
N ASP A 34 15.49 -26.79 8.55
CA ASP A 34 16.25 -26.78 7.29
C ASP A 34 16.04 -25.49 6.45
N GLY A 35 15.08 -24.67 6.83
CA GLY A 35 14.71 -23.45 6.10
C GLY A 35 14.12 -23.69 4.70
N CYS A 36 13.75 -24.94 4.36
CA CYS A 36 13.25 -25.33 3.04
C CYS A 36 11.75 -25.67 3.02
N GLN A 37 11.11 -25.75 4.17
CA GLN A 37 9.69 -26.03 4.31
C GLN A 37 9.03 -25.07 5.30
N ALA A 38 7.80 -24.65 4.99
CA ALA A 38 7.00 -23.81 5.87
C ALA A 38 5.52 -24.19 5.79
N THR A 39 4.75 -23.79 6.81
CA THR A 39 3.28 -23.85 6.78
C THR A 39 2.74 -22.47 7.12
N VAL A 40 1.76 -21.99 6.36
CA VAL A 40 1.05 -20.72 6.56
C VAL A 40 -0.44 -21.01 6.55
N ALA A 41 -1.15 -20.74 7.65
CA ALA A 41 -2.58 -21.00 7.79
C ALA A 41 -3.01 -22.40 7.28
N GLY A 42 -2.22 -23.46 7.60
CA GLY A 42 -2.47 -24.82 7.19
C GLY A 42 -1.95 -25.22 5.80
N ARG A 43 -1.52 -24.25 4.96
CA ARG A 43 -0.94 -24.51 3.65
C ARG A 43 0.55 -24.82 3.76
N SER A 44 0.98 -25.96 3.21
CA SER A 44 2.39 -26.34 3.15
C SER A 44 3.11 -25.70 1.95
N LEU A 45 4.31 -25.19 2.20
CA LEU A 45 5.23 -24.64 1.22
C LEU A 45 6.53 -25.44 1.26
N SER A 46 7.12 -25.72 0.10
CA SER A 46 8.45 -26.34 -0.01
C SER A 46 9.29 -25.65 -1.08
N ALA A 47 10.59 -25.64 -0.90
CA ALA A 47 11.56 -25.08 -1.84
C ALA A 47 12.87 -25.85 -1.78
N GLU A 48 13.71 -25.67 -2.80
CA GLU A 48 15.04 -26.32 -2.89
C GLU A 48 16.08 -25.63 -2.01
N SER A 49 15.83 -24.37 -1.65
CA SER A 49 16.75 -23.61 -0.80
C SER A 49 15.98 -22.64 0.13
N PRO A 50 16.59 -22.21 1.23
CA PRO A 50 16.02 -21.18 2.11
C PRO A 50 15.77 -19.85 1.36
N ARG A 51 16.58 -19.52 0.35
CA ARG A 51 16.38 -18.34 -0.48
C ARG A 51 15.10 -18.44 -1.31
N ASP A 52 14.85 -19.59 -1.91
CA ASP A 52 13.64 -19.82 -2.71
C ASP A 52 12.41 -19.90 -1.83
N LEU A 53 12.53 -20.54 -0.63
CA LEU A 53 11.45 -20.54 0.35
C LEU A 53 11.08 -19.12 0.76
N ARG A 54 12.06 -18.21 0.94
CA ARG A 54 11.78 -16.81 1.32
C ARG A 54 10.83 -16.14 0.34
N GLY A 55 11.03 -16.31 -0.97
CA GLY A 55 10.14 -15.75 -2.00
C GLY A 55 8.71 -16.34 -1.91
N ARG A 56 8.60 -17.66 -1.77
CA ARG A 56 7.29 -18.35 -1.63
C ARG A 56 6.58 -17.97 -0.34
N LEU A 57 7.32 -17.92 0.77
CA LEU A 57 6.79 -17.54 2.07
C LEU A 57 6.35 -16.07 2.09
N THR A 58 7.12 -15.17 1.47
CA THR A 58 6.74 -13.76 1.31
C THR A 58 5.38 -13.63 0.62
N ASN A 59 5.20 -14.32 -0.49
CA ASN A 59 3.93 -14.28 -1.22
C ASN A 59 2.77 -14.86 -0.41
N ALA A 60 2.97 -15.98 0.28
CA ALA A 60 1.94 -16.59 1.12
C ALA A 60 1.56 -15.68 2.29
N LEU A 61 2.54 -15.08 2.97
CA LEU A 61 2.29 -14.12 4.05
C LEU A 61 1.61 -12.83 3.54
N TYR A 62 1.98 -12.37 2.35
CA TYR A 62 1.31 -11.23 1.73
C TYR A 62 -0.17 -11.54 1.47
N GLU A 63 -0.47 -12.68 0.86
CA GLU A 63 -1.85 -13.07 0.54
C GLU A 63 -2.69 -13.27 1.81
N GLU A 64 -2.16 -13.96 2.81
CA GLU A 64 -2.87 -14.27 4.06
C GLU A 64 -3.01 -13.04 4.97
N LEU A 65 -1.90 -12.36 5.25
CA LEU A 65 -1.85 -11.35 6.30
C LEU A 65 -2.18 -9.93 5.80
N HIS A 66 -1.92 -9.63 4.53
CA HIS A 66 -2.18 -8.32 3.97
C HIS A 66 -3.40 -8.29 3.06
N ALA A 67 -3.39 -9.04 1.97
CA ALA A 67 -4.47 -9.01 0.99
C ALA A 67 -5.76 -9.67 1.50
N GLY A 68 -5.67 -10.63 2.42
CA GLY A 68 -6.82 -11.37 2.94
C GLY A 68 -7.41 -12.33 1.92
N ARG A 69 -6.56 -12.87 1.04
CA ARG A 69 -6.96 -13.91 0.12
C ARG A 69 -6.80 -15.27 0.78
N ASP A 70 -7.85 -16.07 0.75
CA ASP A 70 -7.74 -17.48 1.05
C ASP A 70 -6.90 -18.17 -0.03
N SER A 71 -5.65 -18.43 0.29
CA SER A 71 -4.72 -19.09 -0.62
C SER A 71 -5.10 -20.56 -0.89
N ALA A 72 -5.95 -21.15 -0.05
CA ALA A 72 -6.47 -22.51 -0.24
C ALA A 72 -7.57 -22.57 -1.33
N ALA A 73 -8.25 -21.45 -1.60
CA ALA A 73 -9.31 -21.37 -2.60
C ALA A 73 -8.80 -21.23 -4.04
N ARG A 74 -7.50 -21.04 -4.26
CA ARG A 74 -6.92 -21.08 -5.62
C ARG A 74 -6.68 -22.52 -6.02
N ASP A 75 -7.58 -23.04 -6.82
CA ASP A 75 -7.40 -24.28 -7.55
C ASP A 75 -6.12 -24.17 -8.40
N THR A 76 -5.16 -25.08 -8.18
CA THR A 76 -3.90 -25.14 -8.92
C THR A 76 -4.12 -25.42 -10.40
N ASP A 77 -5.32 -25.88 -10.79
CA ASP A 77 -5.72 -26.20 -12.15
C ASP A 77 -6.33 -25.02 -12.93
N THR A 78 -6.46 -23.85 -12.30
CA THR A 78 -6.96 -22.66 -13.01
C THR A 78 -5.91 -22.21 -14.04
N PRO A 79 -6.26 -22.18 -15.35
CA PRO A 79 -5.33 -21.80 -16.39
C PRO A 79 -4.83 -20.36 -16.18
N PRO A 80 -3.58 -20.05 -16.59
CA PRO A 80 -3.04 -18.71 -16.43
C PRO A 80 -3.95 -17.69 -17.12
N ARG A 81 -4.27 -16.61 -16.42
CA ARG A 81 -5.15 -15.54 -16.92
C ARG A 81 -4.55 -14.91 -18.17
N ARG A 82 -5.37 -14.74 -19.21
CA ARG A 82 -4.97 -14.03 -20.43
C ARG A 82 -4.84 -12.52 -20.23
N SER A 83 -5.52 -11.98 -19.24
CA SER A 83 -5.50 -10.55 -18.89
C SER A 83 -5.61 -10.38 -17.38
N LEU A 84 -4.98 -9.36 -16.85
CA LEU A 84 -5.12 -8.89 -15.46
C LEU A 84 -6.13 -7.73 -15.37
N ARG A 85 -6.89 -7.47 -16.44
CA ARG A 85 -7.78 -6.32 -16.56
C ARG A 85 -9.10 -6.76 -17.20
N ASP A 86 -10.21 -6.30 -16.66
CA ASP A 86 -11.54 -6.42 -17.22
C ASP A 86 -11.97 -5.07 -17.80
N PRO A 87 -12.15 -4.95 -19.15
CA PRO A 87 -12.50 -3.67 -19.78
C PRO A 87 -13.85 -3.11 -19.32
N GLU A 88 -14.82 -3.97 -18.99
CA GLU A 88 -16.14 -3.52 -18.52
C GLU A 88 -16.05 -2.94 -17.11
N LEU A 89 -15.34 -3.61 -16.21
CA LEU A 89 -15.09 -3.06 -14.88
C LEU A 89 -14.32 -1.74 -14.96
N GLU A 90 -13.26 -1.66 -15.78
CA GLU A 90 -12.48 -0.42 -15.94
C GLU A 90 -13.33 0.73 -16.52
N ARG A 91 -14.26 0.45 -17.43
CA ARG A 91 -15.20 1.47 -17.94
C ARG A 91 -16.08 2.02 -16.83
N ARG A 92 -16.58 1.17 -15.93
CA ARG A 92 -17.40 1.57 -14.77
C ARG A 92 -16.57 2.34 -13.74
N LEU A 93 -15.34 1.90 -13.48
CA LEU A 93 -14.41 2.62 -12.60
C LEU A 93 -14.06 4.00 -13.16
N ALA A 94 -13.82 4.11 -14.47
CA ALA A 94 -13.57 5.39 -15.14
C ALA A 94 -14.78 6.34 -15.04
N ALA A 95 -16.00 5.84 -15.22
CA ALA A 95 -17.21 6.62 -15.09
C ALA A 95 -17.47 7.16 -13.66
N ALA A 96 -16.87 6.52 -12.66
CA ALA A 96 -16.96 6.94 -11.25
C ALA A 96 -15.89 7.97 -10.84
N VAL A 97 -14.94 8.32 -11.73
CA VAL A 97 -13.90 9.34 -11.47
C VAL A 97 -14.55 10.73 -11.58
N PRO A 98 -14.43 11.60 -10.56
CA PRO A 98 -15.13 12.89 -10.52
C PRO A 98 -14.46 13.99 -11.35
N HIS A 99 -13.32 13.73 -12.02
CA HIS A 99 -12.58 14.69 -12.84
C HIS A 99 -11.85 13.99 -13.96
N ASP A 100 -11.65 14.69 -15.08
CA ASP A 100 -11.04 14.12 -16.29
C ASP A 100 -9.53 14.34 -16.37
N ARG A 101 -9.03 15.38 -15.72
CA ARG A 101 -7.67 15.89 -15.88
C ARG A 101 -6.93 16.08 -14.58
N THR A 102 -5.61 15.92 -14.67
CA THR A 102 -4.66 16.22 -13.59
C THR A 102 -3.55 17.12 -14.09
N PRO A 103 -3.14 18.16 -13.35
CA PRO A 103 -1.98 18.95 -13.67
C PRO A 103 -0.69 18.19 -13.34
N VAL A 104 0.23 18.15 -14.27
CA VAL A 104 1.53 17.48 -14.13
C VAL A 104 2.64 18.41 -14.53
N ARG A 105 3.63 18.59 -13.67
CA ARG A 105 4.83 19.37 -13.98
C ARG A 105 5.93 18.49 -14.54
N GLY A 106 6.49 18.92 -15.67
CA GLY A 106 7.60 18.27 -16.33
C GLY A 106 8.67 19.27 -16.77
N ARG A 107 9.61 18.80 -17.58
CA ARG A 107 10.62 19.62 -18.26
C ARG A 107 10.55 19.35 -19.75
N LEU A 108 10.42 20.39 -20.57
CA LEU A 108 10.43 20.24 -22.01
C LEU A 108 11.83 19.79 -22.48
N ILE A 109 11.86 18.75 -23.29
CA ILE A 109 13.09 18.24 -23.90
C ILE A 109 13.19 18.72 -25.35
N ASP A 110 12.06 18.62 -26.10
CA ASP A 110 12.02 18.94 -27.51
C ASP A 110 10.59 19.18 -27.98
N VAL A 111 10.44 19.81 -29.16
CA VAL A 111 9.17 20.03 -29.83
C VAL A 111 9.21 19.41 -31.21
N LEU A 112 8.38 18.42 -31.44
CA LEU A 112 8.20 17.78 -32.72
C LEU A 112 7.09 18.52 -33.50
N ARG A 113 7.49 19.34 -34.48
CA ARG A 113 6.56 20.03 -35.39
C ARG A 113 5.93 19.01 -36.34
N ARG A 114 4.60 18.99 -36.40
CA ARG A 114 3.86 18.08 -37.27
C ARG A 114 2.68 18.79 -37.93
N PRO A 115 2.27 18.36 -39.15
CA PRO A 115 1.13 18.96 -39.85
C PRO A 115 -0.20 18.81 -39.12
N ASP A 116 -0.33 17.73 -38.33
CA ASP A 116 -1.51 17.35 -37.51
C ASP A 116 -1.49 17.92 -36.09
N GLY A 117 -0.50 18.75 -35.76
CA GLY A 117 -0.31 19.41 -34.48
C GLY A 117 1.00 19.07 -33.84
N ASP A 118 1.55 20.04 -33.13
CA ASP A 118 2.83 19.89 -32.43
C ASP A 118 2.76 18.89 -31.30
N GLN A 119 3.85 18.13 -31.11
CA GLN A 119 4.04 17.19 -30.04
C GLN A 119 5.22 17.63 -29.17
N LEU A 120 5.01 17.64 -27.85
CA LEU A 120 6.04 17.95 -26.87
C LEU A 120 6.71 16.66 -26.40
N ILE A 121 8.02 16.62 -26.36
CA ILE A 121 8.78 15.59 -25.65
C ILE A 121 9.08 16.13 -24.25
N VAL A 122 8.48 15.53 -23.26
CA VAL A 122 8.54 16.05 -21.89
C VAL A 122 9.12 14.99 -20.95
N ARG A 123 10.09 15.38 -20.14
CA ARG A 123 10.57 14.58 -19.02
C ARG A 123 9.67 14.80 -17.81
N LEU A 124 8.95 13.77 -17.43
CA LEU A 124 8.23 13.63 -16.18
C LEU A 124 9.14 12.97 -15.12
N PRO A 125 8.78 12.92 -13.83
CA PRO A 125 9.65 12.38 -12.77
C PRO A 125 10.24 11.00 -13.07
N GLU A 126 9.44 10.10 -13.65
CA GLU A 126 9.84 8.70 -13.86
C GLU A 126 9.90 8.28 -15.34
N VAL A 127 9.44 9.14 -16.26
CA VAL A 127 9.34 8.78 -17.67
C VAL A 127 9.52 9.98 -18.59
N THR A 128 10.01 9.74 -19.80
CA THR A 128 9.94 10.71 -20.89
C THR A 128 8.73 10.35 -21.77
N ALA A 129 7.82 11.30 -21.91
CA ALA A 129 6.57 11.11 -22.64
C ALA A 129 6.46 12.05 -23.85
N ARG A 130 5.75 11.57 -24.88
CA ARG A 130 5.25 12.41 -25.96
C ARG A 130 3.85 12.87 -25.60
N VAL A 131 3.63 14.18 -25.62
CA VAL A 131 2.37 14.81 -25.21
C VAL A 131 1.94 15.79 -26.29
N PRO A 132 0.67 15.81 -26.76
CA PRO A 132 0.16 16.83 -27.65
C PRO A 132 0.32 18.23 -27.07
N ALA A 133 0.66 19.22 -27.88
CA ALA A 133 0.90 20.59 -27.41
C ALA A 133 -0.35 21.27 -26.85
N ASP A 134 -1.55 20.82 -27.23
CA ASP A 134 -2.83 21.27 -26.67
C ASP A 134 -3.03 20.90 -25.19
N ARG A 135 -2.17 20.04 -24.65
CA ARG A 135 -2.14 19.67 -23.21
C ARG A 135 -1.32 20.63 -22.36
N LEU A 136 -0.65 21.58 -22.95
CA LEU A 136 0.12 22.58 -22.23
C LEU A 136 -0.80 23.53 -21.47
N LEU A 137 -0.48 23.76 -20.19
CA LEU A 137 -1.11 24.79 -19.37
C LEU A 137 -0.25 26.05 -19.42
N GLY A 138 -0.89 27.17 -19.77
CA GLY A 138 -0.22 28.47 -19.89
C GLY A 138 -0.01 28.93 -21.33
N PRO A 139 0.48 30.18 -21.53
CA PRO A 139 0.66 30.77 -22.83
C PRO A 139 1.96 30.31 -23.50
N GLY A 140 1.80 29.75 -24.71
CA GLY A 140 2.94 29.43 -25.60
C GLY A 140 3.75 28.19 -25.14
N VAL A 141 4.52 27.65 -26.08
CA VAL A 141 5.44 26.55 -25.85
C VAL A 141 6.77 27.14 -25.37
N PRO A 142 7.26 26.77 -24.17
CA PRO A 142 8.53 27.26 -23.67
C PRO A 142 9.73 26.69 -24.45
N GLU A 143 10.93 27.18 -24.15
CA GLU A 143 12.15 26.66 -24.77
C GLU A 143 12.53 25.28 -24.21
N PRO A 144 13.20 24.41 -24.99
CA PRO A 144 13.74 23.16 -24.52
C PRO A 144 14.64 23.38 -23.28
N GLY A 145 14.41 22.56 -22.24
CA GLY A 145 15.09 22.68 -20.95
C GLY A 145 14.27 23.40 -19.88
N GLU A 146 13.22 24.14 -20.25
CA GLU A 146 12.36 24.83 -19.30
C GLU A 146 11.29 23.93 -18.68
N PRO A 147 10.78 24.31 -17.49
CA PRO A 147 9.66 23.61 -16.87
C PRO A 147 8.37 23.83 -17.68
N VAL A 148 7.55 22.80 -17.74
CA VAL A 148 6.21 22.84 -18.37
C VAL A 148 5.18 22.29 -17.39
N ASP A 149 4.01 22.91 -17.38
CA ASP A 149 2.82 22.42 -16.71
C ASP A 149 1.84 21.87 -17.75
N LEU A 150 1.39 20.63 -17.56
CA LEU A 150 0.56 19.89 -18.51
C LEU A 150 -0.76 19.49 -17.88
N SER A 151 -1.82 19.45 -18.66
CA SER A 151 -3.11 18.86 -18.29
C SER A 151 -3.22 17.48 -18.91
N LEU A 152 -2.95 16.44 -18.13
CA LEU A 152 -3.00 15.06 -18.61
C LEU A 152 -4.28 14.35 -18.17
N GLU A 153 -4.61 13.23 -18.81
CA GLU A 153 -5.71 12.38 -18.39
C GLU A 153 -5.50 11.95 -16.92
N ALA A 154 -6.55 12.05 -16.10
CA ALA A 154 -6.51 11.61 -14.70
C ALA A 154 -6.42 10.09 -14.59
N ALA A 155 -7.22 9.37 -15.40
CA ALA A 155 -7.20 7.91 -15.46
C ALA A 155 -6.00 7.37 -16.24
N ARG A 156 -5.30 6.39 -15.66
CA ARG A 156 -4.12 5.75 -16.24
C ARG A 156 -4.20 4.23 -16.08
N PRO A 157 -5.07 3.57 -16.84
CA PRO A 157 -5.45 2.18 -16.59
C PRO A 157 -4.32 1.15 -16.75
N ALA A 158 -3.23 1.47 -17.43
CA ALA A 158 -2.12 0.53 -17.62
C ALA A 158 -0.88 0.83 -16.75
N LEU A 159 -0.97 1.79 -15.83
CA LEU A 159 0.20 2.23 -15.06
C LEU A 159 0.62 1.22 -13.98
N SER A 160 -0.32 0.46 -13.43
CA SER A 160 -0.05 -0.53 -12.38
C SER A 160 -0.70 -1.87 -12.79
N PRO A 161 0.05 -2.95 -12.98
CA PRO A 161 -0.51 -4.24 -13.38
C PRO A 161 -1.61 -4.71 -12.41
N GLY A 162 -2.77 -5.11 -12.94
CA GLY A 162 -3.92 -5.59 -12.17
C GLY A 162 -4.73 -4.49 -11.47
N PHE A 163 -4.38 -3.20 -11.70
CA PHE A 163 -5.10 -2.09 -11.09
C PHE A 163 -5.49 -1.02 -12.12
N PHE A 164 -6.66 -0.45 -11.93
CA PHE A 164 -7.06 0.82 -12.54
C PHE A 164 -6.53 1.97 -11.67
N TYR A 165 -5.79 2.89 -12.27
CA TYR A 165 -5.04 3.94 -11.57
C TYR A 165 -5.58 5.32 -11.90
N VAL A 166 -5.66 6.21 -10.91
CA VAL A 166 -6.10 7.61 -11.06
C VAL A 166 -5.20 8.55 -10.29
N MET A 167 -4.89 9.68 -10.93
CA MET A 167 -4.26 10.84 -10.29
C MET A 167 -5.35 11.84 -9.88
N GLY A 168 -5.22 12.46 -8.71
CA GLY A 168 -6.13 13.53 -8.25
C GLY A 168 -6.09 14.77 -9.11
N SER A 169 -7.09 15.66 -8.97
CA SER A 169 -7.19 16.92 -9.72
C SER A 169 -6.14 17.95 -9.32
N ARG A 170 -5.45 17.77 -8.20
CA ARG A 170 -4.39 18.66 -7.72
C ARG A 170 -3.01 18.09 -8.00
N ALA A 171 -2.10 18.97 -8.45
CA ALA A 171 -0.70 18.58 -8.66
C ALA A 171 -0.09 17.95 -7.40
N LEU A 172 0.57 16.82 -7.59
CA LEU A 172 1.34 16.22 -6.50
C LEU A 172 2.55 17.11 -6.18
N PRO A 173 2.91 17.24 -4.89
CA PRO A 173 4.16 17.89 -4.52
C PRO A 173 5.34 17.12 -5.12
N ARG A 174 6.49 17.75 -5.21
CA ARG A 174 7.74 17.02 -5.47
C ARG A 174 7.87 15.95 -4.38
N PRO A 175 8.44 14.77 -4.68
CA PRO A 175 8.59 13.71 -3.68
C PRO A 175 9.54 14.17 -2.57
N THR A 176 8.98 14.83 -1.58
CA THR A 176 9.65 15.28 -0.37
C THR A 176 8.69 15.02 0.78
N GLY A 177 8.83 13.87 1.39
CA GLY A 177 8.06 13.49 2.57
C GLY A 177 7.37 12.14 2.46
N SER A 178 7.01 11.64 3.62
CA SER A 178 6.34 10.35 3.76
C SER A 178 4.94 10.37 3.15
N VAL A 179 4.57 9.31 2.46
CA VAL A 179 3.25 9.12 1.85
C VAL A 179 2.37 8.30 2.80
N ARG A 180 1.17 8.79 3.09
CA ARG A 180 0.18 8.04 3.86
C ARG A 180 -0.70 7.22 2.91
N ARG A 181 -0.80 5.92 3.13
CA ARG A 181 -1.68 5.03 2.36
C ARG A 181 -2.97 4.76 3.11
N ILE A 182 -4.09 4.73 2.40
CA ILE A 182 -5.38 4.23 2.91
C ILE A 182 -5.76 3.00 2.09
N PHE A 183 -6.23 1.96 2.77
CA PHE A 183 -6.72 0.73 2.19
C PHE A 183 -8.21 0.58 2.46
N VAL A 184 -8.98 0.20 1.45
CA VAL A 184 -10.40 -0.12 1.59
C VAL A 184 -10.63 -1.56 1.14
N HIS A 185 -11.19 -2.36 2.04
CA HIS A 185 -11.57 -3.74 1.78
C HIS A 185 -12.82 -3.77 0.92
N ALA A 186 -12.69 -4.04 -0.37
CA ALA A 186 -13.81 -4.25 -1.27
C ALA A 186 -14.20 -5.73 -1.32
N ALA A 187 -15.47 -6.03 -1.10
CA ALA A 187 -15.99 -7.40 -1.04
C ALA A 187 -16.16 -8.02 -2.44
N ASP A 188 -16.46 -7.20 -3.43
CA ASP A 188 -16.70 -7.59 -4.81
C ASP A 188 -16.50 -6.39 -5.77
N ALA A 189 -16.55 -6.66 -7.07
CA ALA A 189 -16.32 -5.65 -8.10
C ALA A 189 -17.41 -4.55 -8.13
N ASP A 190 -18.68 -4.88 -7.87
CA ASP A 190 -19.78 -3.92 -7.89
C ASP A 190 -19.68 -2.95 -6.71
N SER A 191 -19.42 -3.50 -5.54
CA SER A 191 -19.13 -2.73 -4.33
C SER A 191 -17.90 -1.86 -4.51
N ALA A 192 -16.84 -2.39 -5.16
CA ALA A 192 -15.62 -1.64 -5.44
C ALA A 192 -15.90 -0.38 -6.26
N VAL A 193 -16.75 -0.42 -7.28
CA VAL A 193 -17.13 0.78 -8.07
C VAL A 193 -17.79 1.85 -7.19
N THR A 194 -18.71 1.44 -6.31
CA THR A 194 -19.41 2.35 -5.39
C THR A 194 -18.43 2.98 -4.37
N LEU A 195 -17.62 2.14 -3.73
CA LEU A 195 -16.62 2.58 -2.74
C LEU A 195 -15.55 3.47 -3.39
N TRP A 196 -15.15 3.15 -4.62
CA TRP A 196 -14.20 3.93 -5.42
C TRP A 196 -14.72 5.33 -5.70
N GLY A 197 -15.93 5.45 -6.26
CA GLY A 197 -16.56 6.75 -6.53
C GLY A 197 -16.71 7.60 -5.28
N ALA A 198 -17.16 7.02 -4.16
CA ALA A 198 -17.30 7.72 -2.89
C ALA A 198 -15.93 8.20 -2.34
N THR A 199 -14.91 7.35 -2.44
CA THR A 199 -13.53 7.66 -2.03
C THR A 199 -13.00 8.86 -2.80
N LEU A 200 -13.05 8.81 -4.14
CA LEU A 200 -12.52 9.88 -4.97
C LEU A 200 -13.28 11.20 -4.78
N ALA A 201 -14.60 11.14 -4.74
CA ALA A 201 -15.43 12.32 -4.50
C ALA A 201 -15.16 12.97 -3.13
N ALA A 202 -14.86 12.16 -2.11
CA ALA A 202 -14.48 12.68 -0.79
C ALA A 202 -13.11 13.37 -0.81
N LEU A 203 -12.13 12.77 -1.49
CA LEU A 203 -10.79 13.32 -1.64
C LEU A 203 -10.78 14.65 -2.42
N GLU A 204 -11.57 14.74 -3.50
CA GLU A 204 -11.71 15.97 -4.26
C GLU A 204 -12.36 17.10 -3.44
N ARG A 205 -13.41 16.80 -2.67
CA ARG A 205 -14.04 17.78 -1.76
C ARG A 205 -13.10 18.23 -0.62
N ALA A 206 -12.23 17.33 -0.17
CA ALA A 206 -11.20 17.65 0.84
C ALA A 206 -9.99 18.35 0.23
N GLU A 207 -9.98 18.61 -1.08
CA GLU A 207 -8.85 19.22 -1.80
C GLU A 207 -7.52 18.48 -1.60
N ALA A 208 -7.61 17.16 -1.36
CA ALA A 208 -6.43 16.33 -1.09
C ALA A 208 -5.51 16.21 -2.31
N ARG A 209 -4.21 16.07 -2.05
CA ARG A 209 -3.24 15.68 -3.07
C ARG A 209 -3.03 14.19 -3.00
N TYR A 210 -3.49 13.47 -4.01
CA TYR A 210 -3.49 12.03 -3.98
C TYR A 210 -3.28 11.40 -5.35
N HIS A 211 -2.93 10.15 -5.34
CA HIS A 211 -3.23 9.20 -6.39
C HIS A 211 -3.88 7.96 -5.76
N ALA A 212 -4.60 7.21 -6.56
CA ALA A 212 -5.30 6.04 -6.07
C ALA A 212 -5.34 4.94 -7.12
N LYS A 213 -5.51 3.70 -6.66
CA LYS A 213 -5.70 2.55 -7.52
C LYS A 213 -6.75 1.61 -6.95
N VAL A 214 -7.44 0.90 -7.83
CA VAL A 214 -8.45 -0.12 -7.50
C VAL A 214 -8.21 -1.34 -8.38
N LEU A 215 -8.50 -2.53 -7.88
CA LEU A 215 -8.40 -3.76 -8.66
C LEU A 215 -9.23 -3.67 -9.95
N SER A 216 -8.68 -4.14 -11.06
CA SER A 216 -9.30 -4.07 -12.38
C SER A 216 -9.78 -5.41 -12.94
N ASP A 217 -9.77 -6.47 -12.15
CA ASP A 217 -10.33 -7.79 -12.50
C ASP A 217 -11.33 -8.23 -11.40
N PRO A 218 -12.60 -8.54 -11.75
CA PRO A 218 -13.61 -9.02 -10.79
C PRO A 218 -13.18 -10.25 -9.99
N GLN A 219 -12.34 -11.11 -10.56
CA GLN A 219 -11.84 -12.31 -9.90
C GLN A 219 -10.79 -12.04 -8.82
N ASP A 220 -10.33 -10.80 -8.71
CA ASP A 220 -9.35 -10.41 -7.70
C ASP A 220 -10.00 -10.02 -6.35
N PHE A 221 -11.31 -9.89 -6.31
CA PHE A 221 -12.07 -9.63 -5.06
C PHE A 221 -12.50 -10.95 -4.38
N PRO A 222 -12.73 -10.95 -3.04
CA PRO A 222 -12.49 -9.83 -2.11
C PRO A 222 -11.01 -9.60 -1.82
N ARG A 223 -10.66 -8.32 -1.47
CA ARG A 223 -9.32 -8.01 -0.95
C ARG A 223 -9.34 -6.83 0.02
N ARG A 224 -8.53 -6.95 1.09
CA ARG A 224 -8.34 -5.90 2.11
C ARG A 224 -7.66 -4.65 1.53
N ASP A 225 -6.92 -4.81 0.45
CA ASP A 225 -6.26 -3.75 -0.35
C ASP A 225 -6.90 -3.58 -1.74
N GLY A 226 -8.20 -3.86 -1.86
CA GLY A 226 -8.96 -3.74 -3.11
C GLY A 226 -8.96 -2.32 -3.69
N ILE A 227 -8.96 -1.30 -2.82
CA ILE A 227 -8.72 0.11 -3.18
C ILE A 227 -7.56 0.61 -2.32
N VAL A 228 -6.61 1.30 -2.95
CA VAL A 228 -5.46 1.93 -2.27
C VAL A 228 -5.37 3.39 -2.67
N VAL A 229 -5.38 4.28 -1.68
CA VAL A 229 -5.16 5.72 -1.85
C VAL A 229 -3.78 6.07 -1.29
N TYR A 230 -3.09 6.95 -1.96
CA TYR A 230 -1.79 7.49 -1.57
C TYR A 230 -1.94 9.00 -1.35
N LEU A 231 -1.86 9.45 -0.11
CA LEU A 231 -1.99 10.85 0.27
C LEU A 231 -0.61 11.48 0.41
N HIS A 232 -0.46 12.65 -0.18
CA HIS A 232 0.77 13.43 -0.19
C HIS A 232 0.61 14.75 0.57
N GLY A 233 1.64 15.15 1.30
CA GLY A 233 1.63 16.37 2.11
C GLY A 233 0.78 16.23 3.36
N ASP A 234 -0.13 17.18 3.64
CA ASP A 234 -1.07 17.05 4.76
C ASP A 234 -2.14 16.01 4.42
N HIS A 235 -2.01 14.85 5.05
CA HIS A 235 -2.86 13.67 4.79
C HIS A 235 -4.15 13.66 5.63
N VAL A 236 -4.19 14.38 6.76
CA VAL A 236 -5.28 14.28 7.76
C VAL A 236 -6.65 14.60 7.16
N PRO A 237 -6.85 15.73 6.45
CA PRO A 237 -8.15 16.04 5.86
C PRO A 237 -8.64 14.98 4.87
N GLY A 238 -7.73 14.43 4.07
CA GLY A 238 -8.03 13.37 3.10
C GLY A 238 -8.38 12.05 3.77
N GLU A 239 -7.64 11.63 4.80
CA GLU A 239 -7.89 10.42 5.57
C GLU A 239 -9.26 10.48 6.25
N GLU A 240 -9.55 11.57 6.97
CA GLU A 240 -10.86 11.78 7.61
C GLU A 240 -12.02 11.81 6.62
N ALA A 241 -11.82 12.46 5.46
CA ALA A 241 -12.85 12.54 4.42
C ALA A 241 -13.18 11.15 3.86
N VAL A 242 -12.18 10.31 3.60
CA VAL A 242 -12.38 8.93 3.14
C VAL A 242 -13.11 8.12 4.20
N VAL A 243 -12.64 8.13 5.45
CA VAL A 243 -13.30 7.39 6.54
C VAL A 243 -14.76 7.79 6.67
N ARG A 244 -15.05 9.09 6.72
CA ARG A 244 -16.43 9.63 6.86
C ARG A 244 -17.33 9.22 5.70
N ALA A 245 -16.82 9.23 4.47
CA ALA A 245 -17.59 8.90 3.29
C ALA A 245 -17.80 7.39 3.09
N VAL A 246 -16.79 6.58 3.41
CA VAL A 246 -16.77 5.15 3.07
C VAL A 246 -17.28 4.28 4.23
N ALA A 247 -17.03 4.65 5.50
CA ALA A 247 -17.40 3.81 6.64
C ALA A 247 -18.90 3.44 6.69
N PRO A 248 -19.86 4.29 6.35
CA PRO A 248 -21.29 3.95 6.37
C PRO A 248 -21.74 3.09 5.17
N LEU A 249 -20.94 2.98 4.11
CA LEU A 249 -21.36 2.29 2.89
C LEU A 249 -21.33 0.76 3.05
N PRO A 250 -22.26 0.04 2.43
CA PRO A 250 -22.23 -1.41 2.32
C PRO A 250 -21.14 -1.88 1.33
N GLY A 251 -20.96 -3.21 1.27
CA GLY A 251 -20.08 -3.84 0.26
C GLY A 251 -18.59 -3.80 0.58
N LYS A 252 -18.22 -3.33 1.80
CA LYS A 252 -16.85 -3.52 2.31
C LYS A 252 -16.78 -4.67 3.29
N GLY A 253 -15.66 -5.41 3.27
CA GLY A 253 -15.35 -6.37 4.31
C GLY A 253 -15.08 -5.66 5.64
N ALA A 254 -15.11 -6.39 6.75
CA ALA A 254 -14.81 -5.85 8.08
C ALA A 254 -13.32 -5.88 8.43
N GLU A 255 -12.56 -6.76 7.79
CA GLU A 255 -11.17 -7.05 8.10
C GLU A 255 -10.20 -6.05 7.48
N THR A 256 -9.06 -5.91 8.12
CA THR A 256 -7.92 -5.12 7.64
C THR A 256 -6.64 -5.95 7.76
N SER A 257 -5.57 -5.54 7.09
CA SER A 257 -4.26 -6.19 7.21
C SER A 257 -3.74 -6.10 8.65
N VAL A 258 -3.08 -7.15 9.11
CA VAL A 258 -2.41 -7.18 10.44
C VAL A 258 -1.24 -6.20 10.53
N PHE A 259 -0.75 -5.71 9.39
CA PHE A 259 0.35 -4.75 9.31
C PHE A 259 -0.13 -3.29 9.31
N THR A 260 -1.43 -3.04 9.29
CA THR A 260 -1.99 -1.69 9.12
C THR A 260 -2.64 -1.17 10.40
N GLU A 261 -2.72 0.14 10.52
CA GLU A 261 -3.55 0.82 11.51
C GLU A 261 -5.01 0.76 11.07
N ARG A 262 -5.89 0.20 11.89
CA ARG A 262 -7.32 0.14 11.61
C ARG A 262 -7.97 1.48 11.92
N LEU A 263 -8.56 2.13 10.93
CA LEU A 263 -9.30 3.39 11.07
C LEU A 263 -10.79 3.14 11.31
N ALA A 264 -11.37 2.15 10.61
CA ALA A 264 -12.76 1.71 10.75
C ALA A 264 -12.88 0.26 10.24
N PRO A 265 -14.03 -0.41 10.41
CA PRO A 265 -14.26 -1.72 9.80
C PRO A 265 -13.99 -1.68 8.28
N GLY A 266 -13.03 -2.48 7.80
CA GLY A 266 -12.63 -2.55 6.40
C GLY A 266 -11.86 -1.35 5.86
N ILE A 267 -11.47 -0.40 6.71
CA ILE A 267 -10.67 0.76 6.34
C ILE A 267 -9.43 0.82 7.23
N ALA A 268 -8.28 0.90 6.61
CA ALA A 268 -7.01 0.94 7.33
C ALA A 268 -6.03 1.92 6.68
N ALA A 269 -4.97 2.26 7.41
CA ALA A 269 -3.93 3.11 6.89
C ALA A 269 -2.52 2.59 7.24
N SER A 270 -1.53 3.09 6.50
CA SER A 270 -0.11 2.88 6.79
C SER A 270 0.73 4.00 6.20
N TRP A 271 1.99 4.06 6.58
CA TRP A 271 2.99 4.86 5.90
C TRP A 271 3.65 4.05 4.77
N ASP A 272 4.02 4.73 3.70
CA ASP A 272 4.76 4.12 2.59
C ASP A 272 6.10 3.56 3.10
N PRO A 273 6.57 2.40 2.62
CA PRO A 273 7.83 1.83 3.08
C PRO A 273 9.01 2.78 2.84
N GLU A 274 9.86 2.91 3.85
CA GLU A 274 11.15 3.58 3.79
C GLU A 274 12.20 2.59 4.29
N ASP A 275 12.72 1.74 3.39
CA ASP A 275 13.73 0.73 3.72
C ASP A 275 15.13 1.28 3.44
N PRO A 276 16.00 1.40 4.45
CA PRO A 276 17.34 1.94 4.26
C PRO A 276 18.30 0.97 3.53
N ARG A 277 17.88 -0.28 3.31
CA ARG A 277 18.74 -1.31 2.72
C ARG A 277 18.77 -1.18 1.20
N PRO A 278 19.95 -1.31 0.56
CA PRO A 278 20.09 -1.23 -0.89
C PRO A 278 19.22 -2.27 -1.61
N GLY A 279 18.57 -1.86 -2.70
CA GLY A 279 17.77 -2.74 -3.55
C GLY A 279 16.42 -3.17 -2.96
N GLN A 280 15.97 -2.56 -1.87
CA GLN A 280 14.64 -2.79 -1.29
C GLN A 280 13.61 -1.74 -1.72
N ASP A 281 14.01 -0.79 -2.56
CA ASP A 281 13.15 0.24 -3.12
C ASP A 281 12.04 -0.37 -4.01
N GLY A 282 10.88 0.25 -4.02
CA GLY A 282 9.78 -0.09 -4.93
C GLY A 282 8.91 -1.27 -4.53
N MET A 283 9.14 -1.91 -3.38
CA MET A 283 8.20 -2.89 -2.86
C MET A 283 6.87 -2.23 -2.46
N SER A 284 5.76 -2.90 -2.73
CA SER A 284 4.48 -2.48 -2.14
C SER A 284 4.53 -2.64 -0.61
N PHE A 285 3.69 -1.88 0.12
CA PHE A 285 3.65 -1.95 1.58
C PHE A 285 3.51 -3.38 2.11
N GLY A 286 2.51 -4.12 1.59
CA GLY A 286 2.27 -5.49 2.03
C GLY A 286 3.43 -6.44 1.70
N GLN A 287 4.03 -6.31 0.52
CA GLN A 287 5.21 -7.11 0.13
C GLN A 287 6.41 -6.83 1.03
N HIS A 288 6.67 -5.56 1.34
CA HIS A 288 7.77 -5.15 2.23
C HIS A 288 7.62 -5.75 3.64
N ARG A 289 6.43 -5.64 4.25
CA ARG A 289 6.17 -6.21 5.59
C ARG A 289 6.23 -7.73 5.58
N ALA A 290 5.65 -8.38 4.56
CA ALA A 290 5.70 -9.83 4.39
C ALA A 290 7.13 -10.34 4.15
N PHE A 291 7.95 -9.62 3.36
CA PHE A 291 9.35 -9.98 3.12
C PHE A 291 10.20 -9.91 4.40
N ALA A 292 10.06 -8.83 5.17
CA ALA A 292 10.76 -8.70 6.45
C ALA A 292 10.37 -9.82 7.42
N LEU A 293 9.08 -10.17 7.47
CA LEU A 293 8.58 -11.26 8.29
C LEU A 293 9.09 -12.63 7.82
N ALA A 294 9.02 -12.92 6.52
CA ALA A 294 9.55 -14.16 5.95
C ALA A 294 11.04 -14.34 6.24
N THR A 295 11.81 -13.27 6.11
CA THR A 295 13.24 -13.27 6.44
C THR A 295 13.46 -13.63 7.91
N ALA A 296 12.75 -12.99 8.83
CA ALA A 296 12.86 -13.24 10.26
C ALA A 296 12.55 -14.70 10.64
N LEU A 297 11.50 -15.26 10.02
CA LEU A 297 11.07 -16.64 10.31
C LEU A 297 12.08 -17.69 9.79
N ILE A 298 12.67 -17.44 8.63
CA ILE A 298 13.70 -18.32 8.07
C ILE A 298 15.00 -18.20 8.89
N ASP A 299 15.42 -16.97 9.23
CA ASP A 299 16.62 -16.75 10.03
C ASP A 299 16.50 -17.40 11.42
N HIS A 300 15.31 -17.35 12.04
CA HIS A 300 15.06 -18.06 13.29
C HIS A 300 15.15 -19.59 13.13
N ALA A 301 14.57 -20.13 12.05
CA ALA A 301 14.60 -21.58 11.81
C ALA A 301 16.03 -22.10 11.55
N LEU A 302 16.89 -21.28 10.96
CA LEU A 302 18.30 -21.59 10.67
C LEU A 302 19.27 -21.24 11.81
N ALA A 303 18.76 -20.61 12.89
CA ALA A 303 19.60 -20.24 14.02
C ALA A 303 20.18 -21.50 14.69
N PRO A 304 21.44 -21.45 15.19
CA PRO A 304 22.06 -22.57 15.89
C PRO A 304 21.22 -23.02 17.11
N GLU A 305 21.21 -24.34 17.37
CA GLU A 305 20.60 -24.86 18.59
C GLU A 305 21.27 -24.23 19.82
N GLY A 306 20.46 -23.64 20.70
CA GLY A 306 20.95 -22.98 21.92
C GLY A 306 21.26 -21.49 21.78
N ASP A 307 20.97 -20.85 20.64
CA ASP A 307 21.08 -19.38 20.48
C ASP A 307 20.22 -18.62 21.51
N GLY A 308 19.16 -19.24 22.00
CA GLY A 308 18.28 -18.66 23.03
C GLY A 308 17.39 -17.51 22.55
N THR A 309 17.58 -17.04 21.30
CA THR A 309 16.80 -15.95 20.68
C THR A 309 15.43 -16.46 20.26
N THR A 310 14.39 -15.83 20.75
CA THR A 310 13.01 -16.20 20.39
C THR A 310 12.65 -15.80 18.98
N ARG A 311 11.60 -16.43 18.45
CA ARG A 311 11.06 -16.08 17.12
C ARG A 311 10.60 -14.62 17.06
N GLU A 312 9.99 -14.13 18.11
CA GLU A 312 9.55 -12.74 18.24
C GLU A 312 10.74 -11.77 18.20
N GLU A 313 11.84 -12.11 18.87
CA GLU A 313 13.06 -11.29 18.86
C GLU A 313 13.68 -11.23 17.46
N HIS A 314 13.69 -12.34 16.70
CA HIS A 314 14.09 -12.34 15.29
C HIS A 314 13.19 -11.40 14.45
N VAL A 315 11.87 -11.43 14.66
CA VAL A 315 10.94 -10.53 13.94
C VAL A 315 11.21 -9.08 14.31
N VAL A 316 11.39 -8.76 15.58
CA VAL A 316 11.71 -7.39 16.05
C VAL A 316 13.00 -6.89 15.43
N ARG A 317 14.04 -7.72 15.37
CA ARG A 317 15.33 -7.39 14.76
C ARG A 317 15.17 -7.11 13.27
N CYS A 318 14.60 -8.04 12.50
CA CYS A 318 14.44 -7.90 11.05
C CYS A 318 13.53 -6.73 10.67
N PHE A 319 12.49 -6.44 11.46
CA PHE A 319 11.64 -5.28 11.24
C PHE A 319 12.43 -3.99 11.40
N ARG A 320 13.22 -3.84 12.48
CA ARG A 320 14.06 -2.67 12.68
C ARG A 320 15.09 -2.48 11.57
N GLU A 321 15.74 -3.57 11.14
CA GLU A 321 16.67 -3.54 10.00
C GLU A 321 16.01 -3.08 8.71
N ALA A 322 14.72 -3.41 8.53
CA ALA A 322 13.90 -2.99 7.40
C ALA A 322 13.28 -1.58 7.59
N GLY A 323 13.66 -0.85 8.64
CA GLY A 323 13.08 0.46 8.93
C GLY A 323 11.66 0.43 9.47
N ILE A 324 11.13 -0.74 9.85
CA ILE A 324 9.75 -0.92 10.35
C ILE A 324 9.72 -0.76 11.87
N ASP A 325 8.71 -0.05 12.41
CA ASP A 325 8.44 -0.08 13.84
C ASP A 325 7.77 -1.42 14.23
N PRO A 326 8.41 -2.27 15.04
CA PRO A 326 7.85 -3.58 15.38
C PRO A 326 6.55 -3.50 16.20
N ARG A 327 6.34 -2.41 16.94
CA ARG A 327 5.13 -2.16 17.74
C ARG A 327 3.99 -1.55 16.94
N ARG A 328 4.34 -0.92 15.84
CA ARG A 328 3.44 -0.24 14.91
C ARG A 328 3.83 -0.58 13.47
N PRO A 329 3.58 -1.80 12.98
CA PRO A 329 4.03 -2.24 11.64
C PRO A 329 3.40 -1.44 10.49
N ASP A 330 2.38 -0.62 10.77
CA ASP A 330 1.84 0.40 9.88
C ASP A 330 2.80 1.56 9.62
N ARG A 331 3.86 1.71 10.44
CA ARG A 331 4.82 2.82 10.42
C ARG A 331 6.24 2.36 10.09
N ASN A 332 7.02 3.30 9.60
CA ASN A 332 8.47 3.19 9.58
C ASN A 332 9.04 3.84 10.85
N LEU A 333 10.28 3.52 11.20
CA LEU A 333 10.99 4.15 12.33
C LEU A 333 11.13 5.68 12.15
N THR A 334 11.13 6.12 10.89
CA THR A 334 11.23 7.53 10.47
C THR A 334 9.89 8.22 10.27
N SER A 335 8.77 7.49 10.37
CA SER A 335 7.42 8.07 10.15
C SER A 335 7.13 9.22 11.11
N PRO A 336 6.42 10.27 10.66
CA PRO A 336 6.02 11.39 11.52
C PRO A 336 5.32 10.90 12.79
N THR A 337 5.65 11.49 13.94
CA THR A 337 4.92 11.24 15.19
C THR A 337 3.47 11.67 15.04
N ASP A 338 2.53 10.88 15.57
CA ASP A 338 1.12 11.26 15.57
C ASP A 338 0.99 12.66 16.21
N ARG A 339 0.37 13.58 15.50
CA ARG A 339 -0.06 14.82 16.15
C ARG A 339 -1.07 14.42 17.20
N THR A 340 -0.70 14.53 18.48
CA THR A 340 -1.66 14.44 19.56
C THR A 340 -2.80 15.40 19.23
N HIS A 341 -4.01 14.87 19.11
CA HIS A 341 -5.22 15.68 19.05
C HIS A 341 -5.24 16.49 20.35
N SER A 342 -4.70 17.69 20.30
CA SER A 342 -4.93 18.69 21.34
C SER A 342 -6.37 19.10 21.18
N GLY A 343 -7.25 18.39 21.89
CA GLY A 343 -8.64 18.79 22.03
C GLY A 343 -8.69 20.18 22.64
N SER A 344 -9.32 21.07 21.97
CA SER A 344 -9.88 22.33 22.52
C SER A 344 -11.37 22.32 22.32
#